data_f54435aebfb7b46efb7c127b7cd61b79
#
_entry.id   f54435aebfb7b46efb7c127b7cd61b79
#
_cell.length_a   1.000
_cell.length_b   1.000
_cell.length_c   1.000
_cell.angle_alpha   90.00
_cell.angle_beta   90.00
_cell.angle_gamma   90.00
#
_symmetry.space_group_name_H-M   'P 1'
#
loop_
_entity.id
_entity.type
_entity.pdbx_description
1 polymer ?
#
loop_
_entity_poly.entity_id
_entity_poly.type
_entity_poly.pdbx_seq_one_letter_code
_entity_poly.pdbx_strand_id
1 'polypeptide(L)'
;MLTMVKSHLSPLITHLYKMFKRNVQSVKDIILQTLREQGLETPLQQKRLVEAWPQVVGPVIARYTLNTYIYNQTLFVRLSNPALRADLSMRRQELTQKLNAFVGEQVIVDIKFG
;
A
#
# COMPACT_ATOMS: atom_id res chain seq x y z
N MET A 1 -1.70 5.36 -33.57
CA MET A 1 -3.00 5.81 -33.02
C MET A 1 -3.79 4.64 -32.50
N LEU A 2 -4.33 4.76 -31.32
CA LEU A 2 -5.12 3.69 -30.71
C LEU A 2 -6.37 3.35 -31.52
N THR A 3 -6.99 4.33 -32.15
CA THR A 3 -8.16 4.11 -32.97
C THR A 3 -7.90 3.21 -34.17
N MET A 4 -6.69 3.26 -34.74
CA MET A 4 -6.32 2.38 -35.85
C MET A 4 -6.01 0.98 -35.40
N VAL A 5 -5.43 0.84 -34.21
CA VAL A 5 -5.12 -0.46 -33.62
C VAL A 5 -6.38 -1.18 -33.17
N LYS A 6 -7.45 -0.45 -32.98
CA LYS A 6 -8.73 -0.95 -32.50
C LYS A 6 -9.23 -2.16 -33.26
N SER A 7 -9.06 -2.20 -34.59
CA SER A 7 -9.52 -3.31 -35.43
C SER A 7 -8.79 -4.62 -35.12
N HIS A 8 -7.63 -4.54 -34.50
CA HIS A 8 -6.80 -5.71 -34.19
C HIS A 8 -6.82 -6.07 -32.71
N LEU A 9 -7.56 -5.31 -31.90
CA LEU A 9 -7.61 -5.51 -30.47
C LEU A 9 -8.86 -6.29 -30.08
N SER A 10 -8.79 -6.99 -28.95
CA SER A 10 -9.95 -7.64 -28.37
C SER A 10 -11.03 -6.62 -27.99
N PRO A 11 -12.31 -7.03 -27.90
CA PRO A 11 -13.36 -6.15 -27.45
C PRO A 11 -13.07 -5.51 -26.09
N LEU A 12 -12.38 -6.22 -25.20
CA LEU A 12 -12.01 -5.70 -23.90
C LEU A 12 -11.07 -4.50 -24.02
N ILE A 13 -10.03 -4.62 -24.83
CA ILE A 13 -9.06 -3.53 -25.04
C ILE A 13 -9.72 -2.33 -25.70
N THR A 14 -10.62 -2.58 -26.66
CA THR A 14 -11.40 -1.53 -27.29
C THR A 14 -12.25 -0.77 -26.26
N HIS A 15 -12.87 -1.50 -25.34
CA HIS A 15 -13.66 -0.91 -24.28
C HIS A 15 -12.79 -0.05 -23.35
N LEU A 16 -11.63 -0.55 -22.95
CA LEU A 16 -10.69 0.19 -22.13
C LEU A 16 -10.21 1.48 -22.82
N TYR A 17 -9.97 1.40 -24.13
CA TYR A 17 -9.58 2.59 -24.89
C TYR A 17 -10.67 3.66 -24.86
N LYS A 18 -11.93 3.27 -25.02
CA LYS A 18 -13.05 4.21 -24.97
C LYS A 18 -13.18 4.86 -23.60
N MET A 19 -13.03 4.08 -22.55
CA MET A 19 -13.06 4.58 -21.19
C MET A 19 -11.92 5.58 -20.94
N PHE A 20 -10.71 5.21 -21.37
CA PHE A 20 -9.53 6.06 -21.24
C PHE A 20 -9.73 7.41 -21.93
N LYS A 21 -10.28 7.37 -23.15
CA LYS A 21 -10.52 8.59 -23.93
C LYS A 21 -11.57 9.50 -23.28
N ARG A 22 -12.60 8.89 -22.67
CA ARG A 22 -13.69 9.65 -22.06
C ARG A 22 -13.36 10.20 -20.70
N ASN A 23 -12.70 9.40 -19.89
CA ASN A 23 -12.47 9.73 -18.48
C ASN A 23 -11.23 9.02 -17.95
N VAL A 24 -10.11 9.76 -17.97
CA VAL A 24 -8.81 9.24 -17.50
C VAL A 24 -8.86 8.91 -16.01
N GLN A 25 -9.61 9.66 -15.22
CA GLN A 25 -9.75 9.42 -13.79
C GLN A 25 -10.37 8.05 -13.52
N SER A 26 -11.44 7.70 -14.21
CA SER A 26 -12.10 6.41 -14.03
C SER A 26 -11.20 5.24 -14.39
N VAL A 27 -10.40 5.38 -15.48
CA VAL A 27 -9.45 4.33 -15.86
C VAL A 27 -8.38 4.15 -14.79
N LYS A 28 -7.87 5.23 -14.26
CA LYS A 28 -6.86 5.19 -13.20
C LYS A 28 -7.41 4.50 -11.96
N ASP A 29 -8.63 4.83 -11.56
CA ASP A 29 -9.29 4.23 -10.41
C ASP A 29 -9.51 2.72 -10.60
N ILE A 30 -9.93 2.32 -11.80
CA ILE A 30 -10.15 0.90 -12.12
C ILE A 30 -8.84 0.12 -12.06
N ILE A 31 -7.75 0.67 -12.58
CA ILE A 31 -6.43 0.03 -12.55
C ILE A 31 -5.96 -0.14 -11.10
N LEU A 32 -6.08 0.90 -10.29
CA LEU A 32 -5.69 0.84 -8.87
C LEU A 32 -6.51 -0.19 -8.11
N GLN A 33 -7.82 -0.23 -8.35
CA GLN A 33 -8.69 -1.20 -7.73
C GLN A 33 -8.33 -2.64 -8.12
N THR A 34 -8.05 -2.87 -9.40
CA THR A 34 -7.63 -4.18 -9.90
C THR A 34 -6.33 -4.63 -9.24
N LEU A 35 -5.36 -3.72 -9.11
CA LEU A 35 -4.10 -4.02 -8.44
C LEU A 35 -4.31 -4.42 -6.99
N ARG A 36 -5.21 -3.73 -6.29
CA ARG A 36 -5.55 -4.06 -4.90
C ARG A 36 -6.22 -5.41 -4.77
N GLU A 37 -7.18 -5.71 -5.65
CA GLU A 37 -7.89 -6.98 -5.65
C GLU A 37 -6.96 -8.16 -5.90
N GLN A 38 -5.91 -7.96 -6.67
CA GLN A 38 -4.89 -8.96 -6.95
C GLN A 38 -3.81 -9.02 -5.88
N GLY A 39 -3.90 -8.19 -4.84
CA GLY A 39 -2.88 -8.10 -3.81
C GLY A 39 -1.62 -7.35 -4.26
N LEU A 40 -1.70 -6.65 -5.39
CA LEU A 40 -0.59 -5.87 -5.93
C LEU A 40 -0.80 -4.41 -5.58
N GLU A 41 -0.26 -4.00 -4.45
CA GLU A 41 -0.29 -2.60 -4.04
C GLU A 41 0.77 -1.81 -4.80
N THR A 42 0.53 -0.50 -4.99
CA THR A 42 1.52 0.33 -5.66
C THR A 42 2.79 0.43 -4.81
N PRO A 43 3.98 0.19 -5.40
CA PRO A 43 5.23 0.29 -4.64
C PRO A 43 5.42 1.64 -3.97
N LEU A 44 4.91 2.72 -4.58
CA LEU A 44 5.00 4.05 -4.01
C LEU A 44 4.27 4.16 -2.68
N GLN A 45 3.06 3.61 -2.59
CA GLN A 45 2.27 3.66 -1.35
C GLN A 45 2.91 2.83 -0.26
N GLN A 46 3.44 1.66 -0.60
CA GLN A 46 4.16 0.82 0.34
C GLN A 46 5.42 1.55 0.86
N LYS A 47 6.14 2.19 -0.03
CA LYS A 47 7.32 2.97 0.33
C LYS A 47 6.96 4.11 1.28
N ARG A 48 5.88 4.84 0.98
CA ARG A 48 5.42 5.93 1.84
C ARG A 48 5.06 5.44 3.23
N LEU A 49 4.42 4.28 3.31
CA LEU A 49 4.04 3.72 4.61
C LEU A 49 5.26 3.29 5.41
N VAL A 50 6.23 2.64 4.77
CA VAL A 50 7.48 2.26 5.43
C VAL A 50 8.23 3.50 5.92
N GLU A 51 8.27 4.56 5.12
CA GLU A 51 8.90 5.82 5.50
C GLU A 51 8.13 6.55 6.59
N ALA A 52 6.82 6.33 6.69
CA ALA A 52 5.98 6.93 7.72
C ALA A 52 6.21 6.30 9.10
N TRP A 53 6.70 5.07 9.16
CA TRP A 53 6.88 4.34 10.42
C TRP A 53 7.64 5.15 11.47
N PRO A 54 8.84 5.68 11.20
CA PRO A 54 9.57 6.44 12.21
C PRO A 54 8.87 7.73 12.62
N GLN A 55 8.06 8.30 11.73
CA GLN A 55 7.34 9.53 12.03
C GLN A 55 6.13 9.27 12.92
N VAL A 56 5.46 8.14 12.73
CA VAL A 56 4.27 7.77 13.50
C VAL A 56 4.64 7.28 14.89
N VAL A 57 5.69 6.47 15.00
CA VAL A 57 6.09 5.87 16.30
C VAL A 57 7.08 6.72 17.08
N GLY A 58 7.77 7.65 16.42
CA GLY A 58 8.72 8.53 17.05
C GLY A 58 10.16 8.01 16.99
N PRO A 59 11.14 8.88 17.33
CA PRO A 59 12.55 8.56 17.15
C PRO A 59 13.06 7.45 18.07
N VAL A 60 12.47 7.30 19.26
CA VAL A 60 12.92 6.28 20.22
C VAL A 60 12.62 4.88 19.67
N ILE A 61 11.38 4.65 19.23
CA ILE A 61 10.97 3.36 18.67
C ILE A 61 11.66 3.12 17.35
N ALA A 62 11.83 4.15 16.53
CA ALA A 62 12.54 4.04 15.26
C ALA A 62 13.98 3.56 15.45
N ARG A 63 14.62 3.99 16.54
CA ARG A 63 15.99 3.58 16.86
C ARG A 63 16.11 2.09 17.11
N TYR A 64 15.08 1.47 17.68
CA TYR A 64 15.05 0.04 17.95
C TYR A 64 14.54 -0.78 16.78
N THR A 65 14.10 -0.13 15.71
CA THR A 65 13.60 -0.81 14.51
C THR A 65 14.78 -1.25 13.66
N LEU A 66 14.90 -2.55 13.46
CA LEU A 66 15.97 -3.13 12.64
C LEU A 66 15.60 -3.17 11.17
N ASN A 67 14.35 -3.52 10.87
CA ASN A 67 13.89 -3.68 9.51
C ASN A 67 12.38 -3.52 9.43
N THR A 68 11.90 -3.00 8.31
CA THR A 68 10.48 -2.90 8.02
C THR A 68 10.24 -3.28 6.56
N TYR A 69 9.20 -4.08 6.33
CA TYR A 69 8.79 -4.39 4.97
C TYR A 69 7.30 -4.74 4.97
N ILE A 70 6.68 -4.67 3.79
CA ILE A 70 5.28 -5.00 3.62
C ILE A 70 5.18 -6.25 2.74
N TYR A 71 4.37 -7.19 3.21
CA TYR A 71 4.05 -8.38 2.46
C TYR A 71 2.60 -8.74 2.73
N ASN A 72 1.84 -8.97 1.66
CA ASN A 72 0.44 -9.41 1.75
C ASN A 72 -0.40 -8.49 2.64
N GLN A 73 -0.26 -7.17 2.42
CA GLN A 73 -0.98 -6.12 3.16
C GLN A 73 -0.71 -6.12 4.67
N THR A 74 0.41 -6.66 5.05
CA THR A 74 0.86 -6.69 6.45
C THR A 74 2.22 -6.03 6.54
N LEU A 75 2.37 -5.10 7.49
CA LEU A 75 3.66 -4.50 7.78
C LEU A 75 4.41 -5.39 8.76
N PHE A 76 5.59 -5.83 8.38
CA PHE A 76 6.48 -6.61 9.23
C PHE A 76 7.53 -5.67 9.80
N VAL A 77 7.60 -5.60 11.12
CA VAL A 77 8.56 -4.74 11.83
C VAL A 77 9.42 -5.63 12.71
N ARG A 78 10.71 -5.55 12.50
CA ARG A 78 11.67 -6.27 13.33
C ARG A 78 12.28 -5.32 14.33
N LEU A 79 12.15 -5.64 15.60
CA LEU A 79 12.63 -4.81 16.69
C LEU A 79 13.72 -5.53 17.46
N SER A 80 14.71 -4.77 17.95
CA SER A 80 15.80 -5.30 18.74
C SER A 80 15.45 -5.47 20.23
N ASN A 81 14.36 -4.85 20.70
CA ASN A 81 13.96 -4.85 22.09
C ASN A 81 12.69 -5.70 22.28
N PRO A 82 12.77 -6.84 23.01
CA PRO A 82 11.60 -7.71 23.22
C PRO A 82 10.46 -7.04 24.00
N ALA A 83 10.77 -6.22 25.00
CA ALA A 83 9.76 -5.52 25.78
C ALA A 83 8.98 -4.54 24.91
N LEU A 84 9.67 -3.82 24.05
CA LEU A 84 9.05 -2.87 23.12
C LEU A 84 8.18 -3.61 22.10
N ARG A 85 8.65 -4.77 21.64
CA ARG A 85 7.89 -5.61 20.70
C ARG A 85 6.55 -6.05 21.32
N ALA A 86 6.57 -6.49 22.57
CA ALA A 86 5.35 -6.88 23.27
C ALA A 86 4.39 -5.73 23.42
N ASP A 87 4.89 -4.55 23.82
CA ASP A 87 4.09 -3.37 23.99
C ASP A 87 3.43 -2.91 22.69
N LEU A 88 4.21 -2.84 21.62
CA LEU A 88 3.70 -2.42 20.32
C LEU A 88 2.72 -3.43 19.73
N SER A 89 2.91 -4.73 19.99
CA SER A 89 1.99 -5.75 19.53
C SER A 89 0.58 -5.55 20.10
N MET A 90 0.47 -5.08 21.32
CA MET A 90 -0.82 -4.77 21.94
C MET A 90 -1.49 -3.56 21.28
N ARG A 91 -0.73 -2.71 20.64
CA ARG A 91 -1.20 -1.47 20.01
C ARG A 91 -1.22 -1.56 18.48
N ARG A 92 -1.11 -2.75 17.94
CA ARG A 92 -0.93 -2.93 16.49
C ARG A 92 -2.10 -2.37 15.66
N GLN A 93 -3.33 -2.52 16.12
CA GLN A 93 -4.47 -2.00 15.37
C GLN A 93 -4.49 -0.48 15.35
N GLU A 94 -4.19 0.14 16.47
CA GLU A 94 -4.07 1.59 16.56
C GLU A 94 -2.98 2.10 15.61
N LEU A 95 -1.83 1.43 15.61
CA LEU A 95 -0.73 1.80 14.73
C LEU A 95 -1.07 1.58 13.27
N THR A 96 -1.79 0.52 12.94
CA THR A 96 -2.26 0.26 11.58
C THR A 96 -3.13 1.42 11.09
N GLN A 97 -4.07 1.86 11.92
CA GLN A 97 -4.94 2.97 11.57
C GLN A 97 -4.16 4.28 11.41
N LYS A 98 -3.22 4.54 12.30
CA LYS A 98 -2.40 5.75 12.24
C LYS A 98 -1.53 5.79 10.98
N LEU A 99 -0.92 4.66 10.63
CA LEU A 99 -0.09 4.58 9.43
C LEU A 99 -0.91 4.78 8.17
N ASN A 100 -2.04 4.12 8.06
CA ASN A 100 -2.93 4.28 6.91
C ASN A 100 -3.43 5.73 6.80
N ALA A 101 -3.78 6.34 7.93
CA ALA A 101 -4.23 7.74 7.96
C ALA A 101 -3.10 8.68 7.54
N PHE A 102 -1.87 8.41 7.96
CA PHE A 102 -0.72 9.24 7.60
C PHE A 102 -0.46 9.21 6.09
N VAL A 103 -0.58 8.04 5.47
CA VAL A 103 -0.40 7.88 4.03
C VAL A 103 -1.63 8.40 3.26
N GLY A 104 -2.80 8.39 3.89
CA GLY A 104 -4.05 8.80 3.26
C GLY A 104 -4.79 7.69 2.55
N GLU A 105 -4.32 6.44 2.66
CA GLU A 105 -4.95 5.28 2.03
C GLU A 105 -4.78 4.05 2.91
N GLN A 106 -5.65 3.07 2.71
CA GLN A 106 -5.53 1.79 3.40
C GLN A 106 -4.53 0.90 2.64
N VAL A 107 -3.27 0.94 3.08
CA VAL A 107 -2.18 0.16 2.48
C VAL A 107 -2.00 -1.17 3.19
N ILE A 108 -2.16 -1.18 4.52
CA ILE A 108 -2.00 -2.38 5.34
C ILE A 108 -3.25 -2.65 6.15
N VAL A 109 -3.43 -3.91 6.55
CA VAL A 109 -4.56 -4.35 7.39
C VAL A 109 -4.09 -4.79 8.76
N ASP A 110 -2.81 -5.06 8.94
CA ASP A 110 -2.23 -5.51 10.21
C ASP A 110 -0.74 -5.21 10.26
N ILE A 111 -0.17 -5.33 11.46
CA ILE A 111 1.26 -5.20 11.70
C ILE A 111 1.72 -6.41 12.49
N LYS A 112 2.84 -7.02 12.09
CA LYS A 112 3.45 -8.10 12.84
C LYS A 112 4.85 -7.68 13.29
N PHE A 113 5.12 -7.90 14.57
CA PHE A 113 6.40 -7.59 15.18
C PHE A 113 7.19 -8.87 15.42
N GLY A 114 8.41 -8.88 14.92
CA GLY A 114 9.26 -10.05 15.03
C GLY A 114 10.61 -9.78 15.68
#